data_3fadcffda1df254401a109bd5f6a55e5
#
_entry.id   3fadcffda1df254401a109bd5f6a55e5
#
_cell.length_a   1.000
_cell.length_b   1.000
_cell.length_c   1.000
_cell.angle_alpha   90.00
_cell.angle_beta   90.00
_cell.angle_gamma   90.00
#
_symmetry.space_group_name_H-M   'P 1'
#
loop_
_entity.id
_entity.type
_entity.pdbx_description
1 polymer ?
#
loop_
_entity_poly.entity_id
_entity_poly.type
_entity_poly.pdbx_seq_one_letter_code
_entity_poly.pdbx_strand_id
1 'polypeptide(L)'
;IDNLVQVAHNCEIGENTVIAGQAGMAGTTKIGKNCKLGGQVGLAGHLTIGDNVFIGAQSGIAKSVNSNQIILGSPAIEIKDAIKAITVYKNLPKLREEVIQLQKEIKILKEQKINSEK
;
A
#
# COMPACT_ATOMS: atom_id res chain seq x y z
N ILE A 1 -7.09 -15.52 -16.03
CA ILE A 1 -7.35 -15.80 -14.61
C ILE A 1 -6.71 -17.15 -14.28
N ASP A 2 -5.82 -17.15 -13.31
CA ASP A 2 -5.08 -18.34 -12.88
C ASP A 2 -5.87 -19.17 -11.84
N ASN A 3 -5.22 -20.18 -11.26
CA ASN A 3 -5.86 -21.12 -10.32
C ASN A 3 -6.24 -20.47 -9.00
N LEU A 4 -7.33 -20.94 -8.42
CA LEU A 4 -7.81 -20.55 -7.08
C LEU A 4 -8.11 -19.04 -6.96
N VAL A 5 -8.42 -18.37 -8.06
CA VAL A 5 -8.88 -16.98 -8.03
C VAL A 5 -10.35 -16.95 -7.66
N GLN A 6 -10.68 -16.16 -6.65
CA GLN A 6 -12.06 -15.96 -6.21
C GLN A 6 -12.62 -14.66 -6.80
N VAL A 7 -13.64 -14.78 -7.61
CA VAL A 7 -14.36 -13.62 -8.18
C VAL A 7 -15.77 -13.63 -7.61
N ALA A 8 -16.08 -12.67 -6.76
CA ALA A 8 -17.40 -12.56 -6.15
C ALA A 8 -18.44 -11.99 -7.14
N HIS A 9 -19.69 -11.89 -6.72
CA HIS A 9 -20.80 -11.45 -7.55
C HIS A 9 -20.60 -10.04 -8.12
N ASN A 10 -21.15 -9.80 -9.30
CA ASN A 10 -21.17 -8.48 -9.97
C ASN A 10 -19.78 -7.85 -10.22
N CYS A 11 -18.74 -8.66 -10.32
CA CYS A 11 -17.42 -8.17 -10.70
C CYS A 11 -17.30 -8.05 -12.22
N GLU A 12 -16.61 -7.01 -12.68
CA GLU A 12 -16.28 -6.79 -14.09
C GLU A 12 -14.77 -6.77 -14.25
N ILE A 13 -14.26 -7.49 -15.25
CA ILE A 13 -12.82 -7.57 -15.55
C ILE A 13 -12.64 -7.18 -17.01
N GLY A 14 -11.84 -6.14 -17.24
CA GLY A 14 -11.57 -5.62 -18.59
C GLY A 14 -10.67 -6.53 -19.43
N GLU A 15 -10.54 -6.18 -20.70
CA GLU A 15 -9.76 -6.95 -21.68
C GLU A 15 -8.28 -6.99 -21.31
N ASN A 16 -7.63 -8.11 -21.62
CA ASN A 16 -6.19 -8.32 -21.43
C ASN A 16 -5.71 -8.14 -20.00
N THR A 17 -6.59 -8.26 -19.02
CA THR A 17 -6.22 -8.22 -17.62
C THR A 17 -5.79 -9.61 -17.15
N VAL A 18 -4.65 -9.70 -16.49
CA VAL A 18 -4.07 -10.93 -15.96
C VAL A 18 -4.21 -10.95 -14.43
N ILE A 19 -4.75 -12.04 -13.91
CA ILE A 19 -4.94 -12.24 -12.47
C ILE A 19 -4.24 -13.53 -12.07
N ALA A 20 -3.21 -13.42 -11.25
CA ALA A 20 -2.42 -14.56 -10.81
C ALA A 20 -3.13 -15.34 -9.69
N GLY A 21 -2.58 -16.49 -9.36
CA GLY A 21 -3.21 -17.47 -8.45
C GLY A 21 -3.53 -16.93 -7.06
N GLN A 22 -4.61 -17.46 -6.50
CA GLN A 22 -5.07 -17.13 -5.14
C GLN A 22 -5.46 -15.66 -4.93
N ALA A 23 -5.58 -14.87 -5.99
CA ALA A 23 -6.12 -13.52 -5.87
C ALA A 23 -7.63 -13.60 -5.58
N GLY A 24 -8.14 -12.62 -4.88
CA GLY A 24 -9.55 -12.56 -4.51
C GLY A 24 -10.11 -11.16 -4.67
N MET A 25 -11.34 -11.07 -5.14
CA MET A 25 -12.05 -9.80 -5.21
C MET A 25 -13.44 -9.92 -4.62
N ALA A 26 -13.77 -9.01 -3.74
CA ALA A 26 -15.10 -8.93 -3.15
C ALA A 26 -16.11 -8.36 -4.15
N GLY A 27 -17.40 -8.45 -3.82
CA GLY A 27 -18.47 -8.14 -4.75
C GLY A 27 -18.46 -6.72 -5.31
N THR A 28 -18.97 -6.59 -6.53
CA THR A 28 -19.16 -5.30 -7.21
C THR A 28 -17.85 -4.53 -7.45
N THR A 29 -16.75 -5.25 -7.65
CA THR A 29 -15.45 -4.67 -8.00
C THR A 29 -15.31 -4.62 -9.52
N LYS A 30 -14.80 -3.51 -10.03
CA LYS A 30 -14.55 -3.32 -11.46
C LYS A 30 -13.05 -3.17 -11.71
N ILE A 31 -12.52 -3.96 -12.64
CA ILE A 31 -11.11 -3.89 -13.05
C ILE A 31 -11.06 -3.50 -14.51
N GLY A 32 -10.24 -2.50 -14.83
CA GLY A 32 -10.09 -2.00 -16.20
C GLY A 32 -9.29 -2.94 -17.10
N LYS A 33 -8.84 -2.39 -18.23
CA LYS A 33 -8.09 -3.12 -19.27
C LYS A 33 -6.60 -3.16 -18.95
N ASN A 34 -5.93 -4.19 -19.42
CA ASN A 34 -4.48 -4.32 -19.37
C ASN A 34 -3.89 -4.23 -17.96
N CYS A 35 -4.65 -4.68 -16.99
CA CYS A 35 -4.18 -4.73 -15.59
C CYS A 35 -3.43 -6.02 -15.32
N LYS A 36 -2.54 -5.99 -14.34
CA LYS A 36 -1.83 -7.18 -13.84
C LYS A 36 -1.95 -7.24 -12.33
N LEU A 37 -2.60 -8.28 -11.84
CA LEU A 37 -2.74 -8.53 -10.41
C LEU A 37 -1.84 -9.72 -10.03
N GLY A 38 -0.89 -9.48 -9.14
CA GLY A 38 0.00 -10.52 -8.62
C GLY A 38 -0.72 -11.55 -7.78
N GLY A 39 -0.02 -12.63 -7.44
CA GLY A 39 -0.58 -13.69 -6.62
C GLY A 39 -1.02 -13.21 -5.24
N GLN A 40 -2.10 -13.77 -4.73
CA GLN A 40 -2.63 -13.48 -3.40
C GLN A 40 -3.04 -12.00 -3.17
N VAL A 41 -3.33 -11.27 -4.24
CA VAL A 41 -3.88 -9.89 -4.14
C VAL A 41 -5.32 -9.97 -3.65
N GLY A 42 -5.67 -9.12 -2.70
CA GLY A 42 -7.03 -9.00 -2.20
C GLY A 42 -7.62 -7.62 -2.54
N LEU A 43 -8.83 -7.62 -3.09
CA LEU A 43 -9.57 -6.39 -3.38
C LEU A 43 -10.81 -6.32 -2.50
N ALA A 44 -10.99 -5.21 -1.78
CA ALA A 44 -12.22 -4.94 -1.06
C ALA A 44 -13.39 -4.72 -2.04
N GLY A 45 -14.63 -4.81 -1.54
CA GLY A 45 -15.81 -4.64 -2.38
C GLY A 45 -16.03 -3.21 -2.84
N HIS A 46 -16.80 -3.06 -3.92
CA HIS A 46 -17.22 -1.77 -4.48
C HIS A 46 -16.08 -0.86 -4.91
N LEU A 47 -14.95 -1.44 -5.33
CA LEU A 47 -13.80 -0.69 -5.82
C LEU A 47 -13.80 -0.60 -7.34
N THR A 48 -13.17 0.43 -7.86
CA THR A 48 -12.84 0.57 -9.28
C THR A 48 -11.34 0.65 -9.46
N ILE A 49 -10.79 -0.29 -10.21
CA ILE A 49 -9.38 -0.30 -10.62
C ILE A 49 -9.34 0.20 -12.06
N GLY A 50 -8.58 1.25 -12.30
CA GLY A 50 -8.46 1.84 -13.64
C GLY A 50 -7.75 0.94 -14.64
N ASP A 51 -7.39 1.50 -15.80
CA ASP A 51 -6.67 0.76 -16.85
C ASP A 51 -5.16 0.79 -16.61
N ASN A 52 -4.46 -0.21 -17.10
CA ASN A 52 -3.00 -0.30 -17.04
C ASN A 52 -2.45 -0.22 -15.59
N VAL A 53 -3.15 -0.82 -14.66
CA VAL A 53 -2.74 -0.87 -13.24
C VAL A 53 -1.98 -2.16 -12.99
N PHE A 54 -0.84 -2.06 -12.32
CA PHE A 54 -0.08 -3.20 -11.85
C PHE A 54 -0.17 -3.27 -10.32
N ILE A 55 -0.60 -4.42 -9.81
CA ILE A 55 -0.71 -4.65 -8.36
C ILE A 55 0.25 -5.76 -7.97
N GLY A 56 1.22 -5.46 -7.12
CA GLY A 56 2.22 -6.42 -6.65
C GLY A 56 1.61 -7.54 -5.81
N ALA A 57 2.26 -8.69 -5.79
CA ALA A 57 1.78 -9.86 -5.06
C ALA A 57 1.54 -9.57 -3.57
N GLN A 58 0.55 -10.23 -2.99
CA GLN A 58 0.17 -10.12 -1.59
C GLN A 58 -0.29 -8.72 -1.16
N SER A 59 -0.64 -7.87 -2.11
CA SER A 59 -1.15 -6.53 -1.80
C SER A 59 -2.63 -6.57 -1.41
N GLY A 60 -2.99 -5.73 -0.46
CA GLY A 60 -4.38 -5.53 -0.05
C GLY A 60 -4.89 -4.16 -0.50
N ILE A 61 -5.94 -4.16 -1.31
CA ILE A 61 -6.50 -2.94 -1.90
C ILE A 61 -7.77 -2.58 -1.17
N ALA A 62 -7.75 -1.43 -0.49
CA ALA A 62 -8.90 -0.93 0.29
C ALA A 62 -9.59 0.27 -0.36
N LYS A 63 -8.98 0.87 -1.38
CA LYS A 63 -9.50 2.05 -2.09
C LYS A 63 -9.38 1.88 -3.59
N SER A 64 -10.23 2.55 -4.35
CA SER A 64 -10.14 2.58 -5.80
C SER A 64 -8.79 3.11 -6.28
N VAL A 65 -8.34 2.63 -7.42
CA VAL A 65 -7.02 2.93 -7.98
C VAL A 65 -7.19 3.58 -9.34
N ASN A 66 -6.54 4.71 -9.54
CA ASN A 66 -6.54 5.40 -10.84
C ASN A 66 -5.69 4.65 -11.86
N SER A 67 -5.96 4.90 -13.14
CA SER A 67 -5.22 4.27 -14.23
C SER A 67 -3.72 4.57 -14.20
N ASN A 68 -2.93 3.67 -14.76
CA ASN A 68 -1.49 3.80 -14.96
C ASN A 68 -0.68 3.85 -13.65
N GLN A 69 -1.18 3.25 -12.58
CA GLN A 69 -0.48 3.16 -11.31
C GLN A 69 0.14 1.77 -11.08
N ILE A 70 1.26 1.76 -10.38
CA ILE A 70 1.87 0.55 -9.84
C ILE A 70 1.76 0.65 -8.32
N ILE A 71 1.12 -0.33 -7.69
CA ILE A 71 0.88 -0.30 -6.25
C ILE A 71 1.34 -1.58 -5.58
N LEU A 72 1.71 -1.46 -4.31
CA LEU A 72 2.26 -2.56 -3.54
C LEU A 72 1.96 -2.35 -2.06
N GLY A 73 1.74 -3.44 -1.34
CA GLY A 73 1.64 -3.43 0.11
C GLY A 73 0.24 -3.73 0.64
N SER A 74 0.14 -3.77 1.96
CA SER A 74 -1.11 -4.02 2.66
C SER A 74 -1.18 -3.08 3.88
N PRO A 75 -1.94 -1.98 3.79
CA PRO A 75 -2.70 -1.52 2.63
C PRO A 75 -1.79 -1.12 1.47
N ALA A 76 -2.26 -1.33 0.25
CA ALA A 76 -1.47 -1.03 -0.95
C ALA A 76 -1.35 0.47 -1.18
N ILE A 77 -0.14 0.91 -1.47
CA ILE A 77 0.19 2.29 -1.75
C ILE A 77 1.02 2.36 -3.05
N GLU A 78 1.26 3.57 -3.53
CA GLU A 78 2.06 3.76 -4.74
C GLU A 78 3.49 3.20 -4.52
N ILE A 79 4.08 2.60 -5.57
CA ILE A 79 5.35 1.84 -5.46
C ILE A 79 6.52 2.66 -4.89
N LYS A 80 6.64 3.92 -5.24
CA LYS A 80 7.73 4.78 -4.73
C LYS A 80 7.63 4.95 -3.21
N ASP A 81 6.43 5.17 -2.72
CA ASP A 81 6.17 5.30 -1.28
C ASP A 81 6.33 3.96 -0.57
N ALA A 82 5.89 2.86 -1.20
CA ALA A 82 6.04 1.53 -0.65
C ALA A 82 7.52 1.15 -0.46
N ILE A 83 8.37 1.43 -1.44
CA ILE A 83 9.81 1.15 -1.34
C ILE A 83 10.45 1.95 -0.21
N LYS A 84 10.11 3.22 -0.09
CA LYS A 84 10.60 4.07 1.00
C LYS A 84 10.16 3.54 2.36
N ALA A 85 8.89 3.17 2.49
CA ALA A 85 8.33 2.64 3.72
C ALA A 85 8.99 1.31 4.12
N ILE A 86 9.17 0.38 3.17
CA ILE A 86 9.81 -0.91 3.42
C ILE A 86 11.26 -0.73 3.86
N THR A 87 11.98 0.21 3.25
CA THR A 87 13.36 0.52 3.63
C THR A 87 13.44 1.00 5.08
N VAL A 88 12.51 1.82 5.51
CA VAL A 88 12.46 2.34 6.89
C VAL A 88 11.96 1.28 7.88
N TYR A 89 11.05 0.42 7.46
CA TYR A 89 10.42 -0.59 8.33
C TYR A 89 11.44 -1.39 9.14
N LYS A 90 12.50 -1.85 8.51
CA LYS A 90 13.55 -2.64 9.18
C LYS A 90 14.29 -1.86 10.26
N ASN A 91 14.33 -0.55 10.14
CA ASN A 91 15.05 0.35 11.04
C ASN A 91 14.14 1.03 12.06
N LEU A 92 12.86 0.67 12.13
CA LEU A 92 11.92 1.29 13.06
C LEU A 92 12.37 1.28 14.52
N PRO A 93 12.90 0.17 15.06
CA PRO A 93 13.36 0.19 16.46
C PRO A 93 14.48 1.21 16.70
N LYS A 94 15.45 1.27 15.79
CA LYS A 94 16.55 2.24 15.86
C LYS A 94 16.06 3.67 15.69
N LEU A 95 15.16 3.89 14.73
CA LEU A 95 14.55 5.20 14.49
C LEU A 95 13.79 5.68 15.73
N ARG A 96 13.07 4.80 16.41
CA ARG A 96 12.38 5.11 17.66
C ARG A 96 13.35 5.59 18.75
N GLU A 97 14.47 4.90 18.91
CA GLU A 97 15.51 5.28 19.84
C GLU A 97 16.11 6.66 19.54
N GLU A 98 16.36 6.93 18.24
CA GLU A 98 16.86 8.21 17.79
C GLU A 98 15.87 9.34 18.07
N VAL A 99 14.57 9.11 17.83
CA VAL A 99 13.52 10.09 18.13
C VAL A 99 13.45 10.38 19.62
N ILE A 100 13.51 9.36 20.47
CA ILE A 100 13.50 9.53 21.94
C ILE A 100 14.70 10.36 22.36
N GLN A 101 15.88 10.08 21.82
CA GLN A 101 17.09 10.82 22.14
C GLN A 101 17.00 12.29 21.73
N LEU A 102 16.48 12.55 20.52
CA LEU A 102 16.27 13.91 20.03
C LEU A 102 15.26 14.68 20.88
N GLN A 103 14.21 14.02 21.36
CA GLN A 103 13.24 14.63 22.26
C GLN A 103 13.88 15.06 23.57
N LYS A 104 14.77 14.24 24.12
CA LYS A 104 15.53 14.58 25.34
C LYS A 104 16.45 15.78 25.10
N GLU A 105 17.16 15.81 23.98
CA GLU A 105 18.06 16.92 23.64
C GLU A 105 17.30 18.24 23.46
N ILE A 106 16.15 18.18 22.81
CA ILE A 106 15.28 19.36 22.64
C ILE A 106 14.80 19.88 23.98
N LYS A 107 14.40 18.99 24.88
CA LYS A 107 13.97 19.39 26.22
C LYS A 107 15.09 20.09 26.99
N ILE A 108 16.30 19.57 26.94
CA ILE A 108 17.48 20.15 27.58
C ILE A 108 17.78 21.52 27.01
N LEU A 109 17.77 21.66 25.67
CA LEU A 109 18.02 22.94 25.01
C LEU A 109 16.98 24.00 25.36
N LYS A 110 15.70 23.61 25.45
CA LYS A 110 14.63 24.52 25.88
C LYS A 110 14.83 25.00 27.32
N GLU A 111 15.22 24.11 28.22
CA GLU A 111 15.50 24.44 29.59
C GLU A 111 16.70 25.40 29.72
N GLN A 112 17.77 25.15 28.96
CA GLN A 112 18.93 26.03 28.91
C GLN A 112 18.58 27.42 28.40
N LYS A 113 17.73 27.51 27.36
CA LYS A 113 17.27 28.77 26.83
C LYS A 113 16.48 29.59 27.87
N ILE A 114 15.57 28.92 28.58
CA ILE A 114 14.79 29.56 29.64
C ILE A 114 15.72 30.07 30.72
N ASN A 115 16.71 29.28 31.17
CA ASN A 115 17.66 29.66 32.17
C ASN A 115 18.57 30.82 31.75
N SER A 116 18.95 30.89 30.47
CA SER A 116 19.79 31.98 29.96
C SER A 116 19.04 33.30 29.82
N GLU A 117 17.70 33.27 29.72
CA GLU A 117 16.85 34.46 29.64
C GLU A 117 16.49 35.03 31.02
N LYS A 118 16.83 34.33 32.09
CA LYS A 118 16.69 34.81 33.45
C LYS A 118 17.95 35.57 33.83
#